data_ee4eff7d09a46e1d557265deb019c420
#
_entry.id   ee4eff7d09a46e1d557265deb019c420
#
_cell.length_a   1.000
_cell.length_b   1.000
_cell.length_c   1.000
_cell.angle_alpha   90.00
_cell.angle_beta   90.00
_cell.angle_gamma   90.00
#
_symmetry.space_group_name_H-M   'P 1'
#
loop_
_entity.id
_entity.type
_entity.pdbx_description
1 polymer ?
#
loop_
_entity_poly.entity_id
_entity_poly.type
_entity_poly.pdbx_seq_one_letter_code
_entity_poly.pdbx_strand_id
1 'polypeptide(L)'
;RAYLGIGAAWYEDEAKGFGIPYPPTAERFELLEDNLKLAQALWAGDETSFEGKHLSAPAITNNPRPLSTPHPRIMVGGTGPNKTLRMVAQYADACNIGDWVGAENVQKAIDNLKRHCETLGRDYDTVEKTSLGTVHLSGKDTVKDVVSRIKELSAMGFTHAIFNMPDVYKITP
;
A
#
# COMPACT_ATOMS: atom_id res chain seq x y z
N ARG A 1 11.83 -12.21 -1.01
CA ARG A 1 11.21 -11.07 -0.32
C ARG A 1 10.04 -10.61 -1.18
N ALA A 2 8.84 -10.58 -0.62
CA ALA A 2 7.63 -10.16 -1.31
C ALA A 2 6.73 -9.36 -0.37
N TYR A 3 5.91 -8.49 -0.94
CA TYR A 3 4.83 -7.78 -0.25
C TYR A 3 3.50 -8.16 -0.89
N LEU A 4 2.45 -8.25 -0.09
CA LEU A 4 1.09 -8.11 -0.58
C LEU A 4 0.80 -6.62 -0.70
N GLY A 5 0.89 -6.07 -1.92
CA GLY A 5 0.48 -4.70 -2.19
C GLY A 5 -1.01 -4.65 -2.49
N ILE A 6 -1.78 -3.90 -1.71
CA ILE A 6 -3.23 -3.85 -1.85
C ILE A 6 -3.78 -2.45 -1.60
N GLY A 7 -4.92 -2.12 -2.20
CA GLY A 7 -5.63 -0.86 -2.03
C GLY A 7 -7.09 -0.97 -2.45
N ALA A 8 -7.86 0.10 -2.24
CA ALA A 8 -9.31 0.13 -2.52
C ALA A 8 -9.67 0.33 -4.00
N ALA A 9 -8.75 0.12 -4.92
CA ALA A 9 -8.83 0.43 -6.34
C ALA A 9 -9.09 1.93 -6.64
N TRP A 10 -8.69 2.41 -7.80
CA TRP A 10 -8.86 3.82 -8.18
C TRP A 10 -9.19 4.00 -9.66
N TYR A 11 -8.91 3.00 -10.51
CA TYR A 11 -9.07 3.10 -11.95
C TYR A 11 -10.27 2.28 -12.43
N GLU A 12 -11.40 2.96 -12.60
CA GLU A 12 -12.68 2.35 -12.93
C GLU A 12 -12.69 1.73 -14.33
N ASP A 13 -12.05 2.39 -15.32
CA ASP A 13 -12.04 1.89 -16.70
C ASP A 13 -11.28 0.57 -16.84
N GLU A 14 -10.24 0.36 -16.05
CA GLU A 14 -9.53 -0.92 -16.00
C GLU A 14 -10.44 -2.02 -15.46
N ALA A 15 -11.12 -1.76 -14.33
CA ALA A 15 -12.06 -2.71 -13.75
C ALA A 15 -13.18 -3.08 -14.76
N LYS A 16 -13.75 -2.10 -15.43
CA LYS A 16 -14.74 -2.30 -16.48
C LYS A 16 -14.19 -3.12 -17.65
N GLY A 17 -12.96 -2.82 -18.07
CA GLY A 17 -12.27 -3.53 -19.16
C GLY A 17 -12.09 -5.02 -18.88
N PHE A 18 -11.88 -5.39 -17.62
CA PHE A 18 -11.77 -6.79 -17.16
C PHE A 18 -13.10 -7.41 -16.72
N GLY A 19 -14.21 -6.69 -16.79
CA GLY A 19 -15.51 -7.18 -16.30
C GLY A 19 -15.57 -7.35 -14.77
N ILE A 20 -14.69 -6.65 -14.04
CA ILE A 20 -14.65 -6.69 -12.57
C ILE A 20 -15.61 -5.64 -12.01
N PRO A 21 -16.47 -6.00 -11.04
CA PRO A 21 -17.34 -5.02 -10.38
C PRO A 21 -16.53 -3.87 -9.76
N TYR A 22 -17.01 -2.63 -9.96
CA TYR A 22 -16.42 -1.43 -9.37
C TYR A 22 -17.48 -0.71 -8.51
N PRO A 23 -17.71 -1.18 -7.29
CA PRO A 23 -18.71 -0.63 -6.41
C PRO A 23 -18.34 0.78 -5.89
N PRO A 24 -19.26 1.49 -5.24
CA PRO A 24 -18.99 2.80 -4.64
C PRO A 24 -17.80 2.77 -3.69
N THR A 25 -17.12 3.90 -3.54
CA THR A 25 -15.89 4.01 -2.74
C THR A 25 -16.02 3.46 -1.32
N ALA A 26 -17.18 3.67 -0.66
CA ALA A 26 -17.39 3.16 0.69
C ALA A 26 -17.28 1.63 0.73
N GLU A 27 -17.96 0.95 -0.18
CA GLU A 27 -17.96 -0.51 -0.30
C GLU A 27 -16.58 -1.06 -0.69
N ARG A 28 -15.86 -0.38 -1.58
CA ARG A 28 -14.48 -0.78 -1.92
C ARG A 28 -13.54 -0.75 -0.73
N PHE A 29 -13.71 0.19 0.21
CA PHE A 29 -12.94 0.19 1.46
C PHE A 29 -13.37 -0.92 2.43
N GLU A 30 -14.65 -1.27 2.46
CA GLU A 30 -15.13 -2.40 3.25
C GLU A 30 -14.60 -3.73 2.69
N LEU A 31 -14.61 -3.89 1.37
CA LEU A 31 -13.98 -5.01 0.67
C LEU A 31 -12.47 -5.07 0.93
N LEU A 32 -11.77 -3.93 0.93
CA LEU A 32 -10.36 -3.89 1.27
C LEU A 32 -10.12 -4.39 2.70
N GLU A 33 -10.93 -3.96 3.66
CA GLU A 33 -10.81 -4.41 5.05
C GLU A 33 -11.07 -5.90 5.20
N ASP A 34 -12.09 -6.45 4.52
CA ASP A 34 -12.38 -7.88 4.50
C ASP A 34 -11.21 -8.68 3.90
N ASN A 35 -10.63 -8.22 2.79
CA ASN A 35 -9.47 -8.87 2.17
C ASN A 35 -8.22 -8.86 3.07
N LEU A 36 -7.97 -7.76 3.79
CA LEU A 36 -6.86 -7.67 4.73
C LEU A 36 -7.03 -8.67 5.89
N LYS A 37 -8.22 -8.75 6.46
CA LYS A 37 -8.55 -9.70 7.53
C LYS A 37 -8.48 -11.14 7.05
N LEU A 38 -9.03 -11.43 5.86
CA LEU A 38 -9.00 -12.75 5.26
C LEU A 38 -7.57 -13.22 4.98
N ALA A 39 -6.72 -12.35 4.43
CA ALA A 39 -5.33 -12.68 4.17
C ALA A 39 -4.58 -13.03 5.47
N GLN A 40 -4.74 -12.24 6.52
CA GLN A 40 -4.12 -12.51 7.83
C GLN A 40 -4.64 -13.82 8.43
N ALA A 41 -5.94 -14.10 8.35
CA ALA A 41 -6.54 -15.33 8.84
C ALA A 41 -6.00 -16.56 8.09
N LEU A 42 -5.92 -16.50 6.75
CA LEU A 42 -5.36 -17.55 5.89
C LEU A 42 -3.89 -17.86 6.21
N TRP A 43 -3.10 -16.85 6.52
CA TRP A 43 -1.69 -17.04 6.84
C TRP A 43 -1.45 -17.55 8.26
N ALA A 44 -2.41 -17.33 9.17
CA ALA A 44 -2.29 -17.72 10.57
C ALA A 44 -2.66 -19.19 10.84
N GLY A 45 -3.48 -19.82 10.00
CA GLY A 45 -4.06 -21.14 10.24
C GLY A 45 -3.85 -22.17 9.14
N ASP A 46 -4.14 -23.44 9.45
CA ASP A 46 -4.17 -24.55 8.48
C ASP A 46 -5.48 -24.53 7.69
N GLU A 47 -6.59 -24.41 8.37
CA GLU A 47 -7.92 -24.27 7.83
C GLU A 47 -8.57 -23.05 8.46
N THR A 48 -9.17 -22.20 7.64
CA THR A 48 -9.74 -20.94 8.07
C THR A 48 -11.17 -20.83 7.57
N SER A 49 -12.09 -20.47 8.47
CA SER A 49 -13.37 -19.90 8.13
C SER A 49 -13.32 -18.40 8.33
N PHE A 50 -13.89 -17.66 7.42
CA PHE A 50 -13.94 -16.19 7.48
C PHE A 50 -15.35 -15.71 7.14
N GLU A 51 -15.84 -14.77 7.93
CA GLU A 51 -17.10 -14.08 7.71
C GLU A 51 -16.84 -12.58 7.84
N GLY A 52 -16.79 -11.89 6.69
CA GLY A 52 -16.66 -10.45 6.59
C GLY A 52 -17.98 -9.77 6.24
N LYS A 53 -17.93 -8.50 5.92
CA LYS A 53 -19.10 -7.74 5.48
C LYS A 53 -19.55 -8.09 4.06
N HIS A 54 -18.59 -8.33 3.18
CA HIS A 54 -18.77 -8.60 1.75
C HIS A 54 -18.15 -9.91 1.29
N LEU A 55 -17.22 -10.48 2.07
CA LEU A 55 -16.54 -11.72 1.76
C LEU A 55 -16.86 -12.78 2.82
N SER A 56 -17.16 -13.99 2.34
CA SER A 56 -17.39 -15.16 3.21
C SER A 56 -16.61 -16.34 2.64
N ALA A 57 -15.94 -17.07 3.52
CA ALA A 57 -15.22 -18.29 3.17
C ALA A 57 -15.41 -19.33 4.27
N PRO A 58 -16.22 -20.37 4.04
CA PRO A 58 -16.63 -21.31 5.11
C PRO A 58 -15.51 -22.25 5.56
N ALA A 59 -14.63 -22.64 4.64
CA ALA A 59 -13.44 -23.45 4.95
C ALA A 59 -12.45 -23.36 3.81
N ILE A 60 -11.32 -22.70 4.05
CA ILE A 60 -10.24 -22.54 3.06
C ILE A 60 -8.90 -22.84 3.72
N THR A 61 -7.99 -23.39 2.92
CA THR A 61 -6.61 -23.65 3.33
C THR A 61 -5.65 -22.87 2.43
N ASN A 62 -4.57 -22.36 3.02
CA ASN A 62 -3.46 -21.76 2.30
C ASN A 62 -2.28 -22.74 2.29
N ASN A 63 -2.11 -23.45 1.17
CA ASN A 63 -1.05 -24.42 0.99
C ASN A 63 -0.31 -24.24 -0.37
N PRO A 64 1.01 -24.06 -0.40
CA PRO A 64 1.91 -24.06 0.76
C PRO A 64 1.73 -22.80 1.64
N ARG A 65 2.06 -22.94 2.92
CA ARG A 65 2.09 -21.79 3.84
C ARG A 65 3.23 -20.83 3.47
N PRO A 66 3.08 -19.53 3.76
CA PRO A 66 4.17 -18.59 3.58
C PRO A 66 5.36 -18.92 4.49
N LEU A 67 6.56 -18.70 3.96
CA LEU A 67 7.81 -18.86 4.74
C LEU A 67 8.08 -17.67 5.67
N SER A 68 7.42 -16.55 5.44
CA SER A 68 7.58 -15.33 6.24
C SER A 68 6.84 -15.45 7.57
N THR A 69 7.45 -14.98 8.64
CA THR A 69 6.86 -14.98 9.99
C THR A 69 6.70 -13.53 10.47
N PRO A 70 5.53 -13.11 10.96
CA PRO A 70 4.29 -13.91 11.12
C PRO A 70 3.55 -14.18 9.80
N HIS A 71 3.78 -13.37 8.76
CA HIS A 71 3.17 -13.48 7.43
C HIS A 71 3.98 -12.67 6.40
N PRO A 72 3.71 -12.80 5.09
CA PRO A 72 4.22 -11.88 4.08
C PRO A 72 3.84 -10.44 4.41
N ARG A 73 4.75 -9.49 4.23
CA ARG A 73 4.49 -8.10 4.57
C ARG A 73 3.32 -7.54 3.75
N ILE A 74 2.43 -6.82 4.40
CA ILE A 74 1.28 -6.15 3.79
C ILE A 74 1.64 -4.68 3.56
N MET A 75 1.45 -4.21 2.33
CA MET A 75 1.62 -2.81 1.95
C MET A 75 0.29 -2.25 1.48
N VAL A 76 -0.22 -1.21 2.15
CA VAL A 76 -1.44 -0.50 1.72
C VAL A 76 -1.08 0.83 1.09
N GLY A 77 -1.57 1.06 -0.14
CA GLY A 77 -1.30 2.24 -0.93
C GLY A 77 -2.36 3.33 -0.80
N GLY A 78 -1.90 4.59 -0.78
CA GLY A 78 -2.74 5.80 -0.81
C GLY A 78 -2.54 6.74 0.37
N THR A 79 -3.14 7.93 0.26
CA THR A 79 -2.99 9.05 1.20
C THR A 79 -4.29 9.43 1.92
N GLY A 80 -5.36 8.66 1.72
CA GLY A 80 -6.69 8.94 2.30
C GLY A 80 -6.63 9.01 3.84
N PRO A 81 -6.87 10.20 4.44
CA PRO A 81 -6.56 10.44 5.85
C PRO A 81 -7.41 9.61 6.81
N ASN A 82 -8.65 9.33 6.47
CA ASN A 82 -9.59 8.71 7.40
C ASN A 82 -9.72 7.18 7.24
N LYS A 83 -9.61 6.66 6.02
CA LYS A 83 -9.79 5.22 5.74
C LYS A 83 -8.46 4.53 5.44
N THR A 84 -7.74 4.99 4.40
CA THR A 84 -6.50 4.34 3.96
C THR A 84 -5.45 4.29 5.07
N LEU A 85 -5.12 5.44 5.66
CA LEU A 85 -4.07 5.52 6.69
C LEU A 85 -4.48 4.87 8.02
N ARG A 86 -5.78 4.82 8.32
CA ARG A 86 -6.29 4.02 9.43
C ARG A 86 -6.06 2.52 9.17
N MET A 87 -6.34 2.04 7.96
CA MET A 87 -6.10 0.63 7.61
C MET A 87 -4.62 0.29 7.58
N VAL A 88 -3.75 1.22 7.14
CA VAL A 88 -2.29 1.07 7.31
C VAL A 88 -1.95 0.85 8.77
N ALA A 89 -2.39 1.75 9.65
CA ALA A 89 -2.09 1.66 11.08
C ALA A 89 -2.65 0.39 11.74
N GLN A 90 -3.73 -0.16 11.22
CA GLN A 90 -4.40 -1.32 11.81
C GLN A 90 -3.89 -2.66 11.29
N TYR A 91 -3.56 -2.76 9.99
CA TYR A 91 -3.34 -4.05 9.33
C TYR A 91 -2.01 -4.16 8.58
N ALA A 92 -1.38 -3.05 8.17
CA ALA A 92 -0.27 -3.10 7.24
C ALA A 92 1.11 -3.00 7.91
N ASP A 93 2.11 -3.63 7.31
CA ASP A 93 3.52 -3.49 7.68
C ASP A 93 4.19 -2.30 7.00
N ALA A 94 3.57 -1.81 5.90
CA ALA A 94 4.08 -0.68 5.13
C ALA A 94 2.94 0.18 4.58
N CYS A 95 3.17 1.49 4.48
CA CYS A 95 2.38 2.39 3.65
C CYS A 95 3.08 2.64 2.32
N ASN A 96 2.31 2.93 1.26
CA ASN A 96 2.85 3.42 0.00
C ASN A 96 2.20 4.75 -0.37
N ILE A 97 2.99 5.82 -0.35
CA ILE A 97 2.52 7.20 -0.55
C ILE A 97 3.09 7.73 -1.86
N GLY A 98 2.22 8.23 -2.75
CA GLY A 98 2.65 8.86 -3.99
C GLY A 98 3.33 10.20 -3.75
N ASP A 99 4.55 10.40 -4.26
CA ASP A 99 5.30 11.65 -4.10
C ASP A 99 4.75 12.80 -4.96
N TRP A 100 3.96 12.49 -5.99
CA TRP A 100 3.31 13.48 -6.86
C TRP A 100 2.28 14.37 -6.16
N VAL A 101 1.84 14.01 -4.96
CA VAL A 101 0.90 14.84 -4.19
C VAL A 101 1.57 16.08 -3.58
N GLY A 102 2.90 16.16 -3.65
CA GLY A 102 3.72 17.25 -3.12
C GLY A 102 4.08 17.09 -1.64
N ALA A 103 5.21 17.66 -1.25
CA ALA A 103 5.83 17.47 0.07
C ALA A 103 4.88 17.80 1.25
N GLU A 104 4.09 18.88 1.14
CA GLU A 104 3.13 19.26 2.19
C GLU A 104 2.06 18.18 2.41
N ASN A 105 1.52 17.60 1.32
CA ASN A 105 0.51 16.55 1.42
C ASN A 105 1.11 15.21 1.86
N VAL A 106 2.35 14.94 1.49
CA VAL A 106 3.12 13.79 2.02
C VAL A 106 3.27 13.94 3.53
N GLN A 107 3.68 15.12 4.02
CA GLN A 107 3.81 15.38 5.46
C GLN A 107 2.46 15.22 6.19
N LYS A 108 1.38 15.77 5.65
CA LYS A 108 0.03 15.58 6.21
C LYS A 108 -0.38 14.10 6.27
N ALA A 109 -0.01 13.30 5.27
CA ALA A 109 -0.27 11.86 5.28
C ALA A 109 0.50 11.16 6.42
N ILE A 110 1.77 11.51 6.61
CA ILE A 110 2.59 10.99 7.72
C ILE A 110 1.99 11.36 9.08
N ASP A 111 1.59 12.62 9.26
CA ASP A 111 1.00 13.09 10.52
C ASP A 111 -0.33 12.37 10.82
N ASN A 112 -1.16 12.13 9.80
CA ASN A 112 -2.37 11.34 9.93
C ASN A 112 -2.09 9.88 10.29
N LEU A 113 -1.06 9.27 9.69
CA LEU A 113 -0.66 7.90 10.02
C LEU A 113 -0.19 7.80 11.47
N LYS A 114 0.65 8.74 11.94
CA LYS A 114 1.09 8.82 13.34
C LYS A 114 -0.11 8.86 14.29
N ARG A 115 -1.06 9.77 14.03
CA ARG A 115 -2.27 9.90 14.86
C ARG A 115 -3.09 8.60 14.90
N HIS A 116 -3.22 7.88 13.78
CA HIS A 116 -3.92 6.59 13.77
C HIS A 116 -3.16 5.53 14.56
N CYS A 117 -1.82 5.48 14.45
CA CYS A 117 -1.01 4.58 15.25
C CYS A 117 -1.15 4.88 16.74
N GLU A 118 -1.08 6.14 17.16
CA GLU A 118 -1.31 6.58 18.54
C GLU A 118 -2.70 6.15 19.06
N THR A 119 -3.75 6.37 18.25
CA THR A 119 -5.13 5.97 18.60
C THR A 119 -5.26 4.47 18.80
N LEU A 120 -4.50 3.67 18.06
CA LEU A 120 -4.54 2.21 18.12
C LEU A 120 -3.51 1.62 19.10
N GLY A 121 -2.71 2.46 19.76
CA GLY A 121 -1.63 2.00 20.65
C GLY A 121 -0.50 1.26 19.91
N ARG A 122 -0.34 1.52 18.61
CA ARG A 122 0.68 0.94 17.77
C ARG A 122 1.91 1.86 17.67
N ASP A 123 3.10 1.28 17.80
CA ASP A 123 4.32 2.01 17.52
C ASP A 123 4.39 2.36 16.00
N TYR A 124 4.40 3.67 15.71
CA TYR A 124 4.49 4.22 14.35
C TYR A 124 5.76 3.75 13.62
N ASP A 125 6.87 3.56 14.32
CA ASP A 125 8.16 3.20 13.71
C ASP A 125 8.16 1.76 13.19
N THR A 126 7.20 0.93 13.61
CA THR A 126 6.98 -0.41 13.06
C THR A 126 6.38 -0.40 11.64
N VAL A 127 5.85 0.73 11.19
CA VAL A 127 5.31 0.88 9.84
C VAL A 127 6.40 1.39 8.91
N GLU A 128 6.78 0.58 7.93
CA GLU A 128 7.69 1.01 6.86
C GLU A 128 7.04 2.08 5.98
N LYS A 129 7.75 3.19 5.76
CA LYS A 129 7.30 4.26 4.87
C LYS A 129 7.92 4.07 3.51
N THR A 130 7.07 3.76 2.50
CA THR A 130 7.50 3.64 1.11
C THR A 130 6.86 4.72 0.25
N SER A 131 7.59 5.22 -0.74
CA SER A 131 7.07 6.18 -1.70
C SER A 131 6.91 5.55 -3.07
N LEU A 132 5.93 6.05 -3.84
CA LEU A 132 5.79 5.76 -5.27
C LEU A 132 5.96 7.06 -6.04
N GLY A 133 6.88 7.06 -7.00
CA GLY A 133 7.13 8.20 -7.87
C GLY A 133 7.33 7.80 -9.32
N THR A 134 7.61 8.78 -10.17
CA THR A 134 7.98 8.56 -11.57
C THR A 134 9.31 9.21 -11.85
N VAL A 135 10.18 8.52 -12.59
CA VAL A 135 11.45 9.03 -13.09
C VAL A 135 11.47 8.92 -14.60
N HIS A 136 11.65 10.05 -15.27
CA HIS A 136 11.75 10.13 -16.73
C HIS A 136 13.22 10.21 -17.16
N LEU A 137 13.82 9.07 -17.47
CA LEU A 137 15.24 8.97 -17.85
C LEU A 137 15.54 9.56 -19.23
N SER A 138 14.53 9.90 -20.03
CA SER A 138 14.66 10.52 -21.36
C SER A 138 15.03 12.02 -21.34
N GLY A 139 15.64 12.51 -20.24
CA GLY A 139 16.15 13.89 -20.10
C GLY A 139 15.17 14.87 -19.46
N LYS A 140 14.00 14.42 -18.99
CA LYS A 140 13.07 15.26 -18.24
C LYS A 140 13.48 15.41 -16.77
N ASP A 141 14.01 14.34 -16.18
CA ASP A 141 14.57 14.34 -14.84
C ASP A 141 16.10 14.21 -14.91
N THR A 142 16.84 15.04 -14.18
CA THR A 142 18.27 14.86 -14.01
C THR A 142 18.57 13.96 -12.81
N VAL A 143 19.76 13.37 -12.77
CA VAL A 143 20.22 12.60 -11.60
C VAL A 143 20.15 13.45 -10.32
N LYS A 144 20.48 14.74 -10.43
CA LYS A 144 20.43 15.67 -9.30
C LYS A 144 19.01 15.84 -8.77
N ASP A 145 18.01 15.95 -9.65
CA ASP A 145 16.60 16.10 -9.25
C ASP A 145 16.11 14.86 -8.53
N VAL A 146 16.41 13.66 -9.06
CA VAL A 146 16.03 12.38 -8.42
C VAL A 146 16.70 12.22 -7.06
N VAL A 147 18.01 12.53 -6.96
CA VAL A 147 18.74 12.45 -5.68
C VAL A 147 18.18 13.45 -4.66
N SER A 148 17.84 14.68 -5.07
CA SER A 148 17.21 15.68 -4.18
C SER A 148 15.90 15.16 -3.63
N ARG A 149 15.02 14.66 -4.50
CA ARG A 149 13.73 14.09 -4.12
C ARG A 149 13.87 12.92 -3.15
N ILE A 150 14.81 12.00 -3.39
CA ILE A 150 15.06 10.87 -2.48
C ILE A 150 15.55 11.36 -1.11
N LYS A 151 16.42 12.39 -1.07
CA LYS A 151 16.89 12.97 0.19
C LYS A 151 15.77 13.63 0.97
N GLU A 152 14.89 14.36 0.31
CA GLU A 152 13.71 14.98 0.95
C GLU A 152 12.78 13.91 1.54
N LEU A 153 12.46 12.85 0.80
CA LEU A 153 11.68 11.72 1.29
C LEU A 153 12.37 11.03 2.47
N SER A 154 13.69 10.80 2.37
CA SER A 154 14.46 10.21 3.48
C SER A 154 14.41 11.06 4.75
N ALA A 155 14.49 12.40 4.61
CA ALA A 155 14.36 13.32 5.74
C ALA A 155 12.97 13.26 6.41
N MET A 156 11.92 12.87 5.66
CA MET A 156 10.57 12.62 6.17
C MET A 156 10.39 11.19 6.76
N GLY A 157 11.45 10.37 6.77
CA GLY A 157 11.44 9.01 7.33
C GLY A 157 11.08 7.90 6.34
N PHE A 158 11.03 8.19 5.03
CA PHE A 158 10.89 7.14 4.02
C PHE A 158 12.18 6.33 3.89
N THR A 159 12.03 5.01 3.88
CA THR A 159 13.17 4.08 3.80
C THR A 159 13.23 3.31 2.48
N HIS A 160 12.16 3.39 1.69
CA HIS A 160 12.04 2.66 0.44
C HIS A 160 11.35 3.53 -0.62
N ALA A 161 12.03 3.83 -1.72
CA ALA A 161 11.49 4.58 -2.85
C ALA A 161 11.25 3.62 -4.04
N ILE A 162 10.03 3.63 -4.57
CA ILE A 162 9.61 2.85 -5.73
C ILE A 162 9.39 3.83 -6.88
N PHE A 163 9.95 3.54 -8.05
CA PHE A 163 9.82 4.41 -9.20
C PHE A 163 9.22 3.67 -10.41
N ASN A 164 8.23 4.29 -11.02
CA ASN A 164 7.83 3.98 -12.38
C ASN A 164 8.78 4.70 -13.35
N MET A 165 9.28 3.98 -14.35
CA MET A 165 10.18 4.49 -15.39
C MET A 165 9.55 4.26 -16.76
N PRO A 166 8.58 5.10 -17.18
CA PRO A 166 7.78 4.84 -18.37
C PRO A 166 8.57 4.83 -19.70
N ASP A 167 9.71 5.52 -19.73
CA ASP A 167 10.51 5.70 -20.94
C ASP A 167 11.82 4.87 -20.97
N VAL A 168 11.95 3.90 -20.05
CA VAL A 168 13.20 3.11 -19.93
C VAL A 168 13.59 2.39 -21.22
N TYR A 169 12.62 1.96 -22.01
CA TYR A 169 12.84 1.28 -23.31
C TYR A 169 13.33 2.21 -24.44
N LYS A 170 13.29 3.53 -24.23
CA LYS A 170 13.77 4.55 -25.20
C LYS A 170 15.22 4.94 -24.96
N ILE A 171 15.85 4.45 -23.90
CA ILE A 171 17.24 4.77 -23.59
C ILE A 171 18.12 3.92 -24.46
N THR A 172 18.82 4.56 -25.39
CA THR A 172 19.90 3.93 -26.15
C THR A 172 21.16 3.91 -25.26
N PRO A 173 21.86 2.76 -25.17
CA PRO A 173 23.10 2.67 -24.41
C PRO A 173 24.17 3.62 -24.95
#